data_5ea99b9ca95a03663de52a281572ec72
#
_entry.id   5ea99b9ca95a03663de52a281572ec72
#
_cell.length_a   1.000
_cell.length_b   1.000
_cell.length_c   1.000
_cell.angle_alpha   90.00
_cell.angle_beta   90.00
_cell.angle_gamma   90.00
#
_symmetry.space_group_name_H-M   'P 1'
#
loop_
_entity.id
_entity.type
_entity.pdbx_description
1 polymer ?
#
loop_
_entity_poly.entity_id
_entity_poly.type
_entity_poly.pdbx_seq_one_letter_code
_entity_poly.pdbx_strand_id
1 'polypeptide(L)'
;HINTGSGLEIIPNSVLASQAFANLSRPAGGHTISVSAKFAATDAPDEVCALLAEVAANLPHLHPDGRPVVTAVSSTEYAISIPIRSPADDVVAQSTFQRWLWYAARRAGLRLDSIDDDFSTVDRRTKALRQVAPMLRASISDLEELLPSVRVTRYGDGEVMQRSGETPSVMSFLLKGRVRLVVSGPDGARVPVSTLYEGDFIGQTALTREPVTGSAHAVGEVTVLEVERDALER
;
A
#
# COMPACT_ATOMS: atom_id res chain seq x y z
N HIS A 1 -26.27 6.43 -26.76
CA HIS A 1 -26.50 6.00 -25.38
C HIS A 1 -25.21 6.11 -24.61
N ILE A 2 -25.22 6.77 -23.47
CA ILE A 2 -24.08 6.88 -22.55
C ILE A 2 -24.48 6.18 -21.24
N ASN A 3 -23.66 5.25 -20.78
CA ASN A 3 -23.86 4.63 -19.49
C ASN A 3 -23.25 5.53 -18.42
N THR A 4 -24.09 6.08 -17.56
CA THR A 4 -23.69 6.88 -16.40
C THR A 4 -23.85 6.04 -15.14
N GLY A 5 -23.17 6.40 -14.05
CA GLY A 5 -23.29 5.68 -12.79
C GLY A 5 -24.73 5.61 -12.23
N SER A 6 -25.65 6.42 -12.75
CA SER A 6 -27.06 6.48 -12.38
C SER A 6 -28.00 5.82 -13.40
N GLY A 7 -27.49 5.26 -14.51
CA GLY A 7 -28.29 4.58 -15.53
C GLY A 7 -27.85 4.86 -16.97
N LEU A 8 -28.72 4.45 -17.91
CA LEU A 8 -28.52 4.67 -19.33
C LEU A 8 -29.13 6.03 -19.75
N GLU A 9 -28.28 6.96 -20.11
CA GLU A 9 -28.71 8.26 -20.65
C GLU A 9 -28.81 8.20 -22.16
N ILE A 10 -29.95 8.61 -22.71
CA ILE A 10 -30.19 8.69 -24.15
C ILE A 10 -30.05 10.14 -24.59
N ILE A 11 -28.95 10.46 -25.27
CA ILE A 11 -28.70 11.79 -25.77
C ILE A 11 -29.00 11.83 -27.28
N PRO A 12 -29.85 12.73 -27.75
CA PRO A 12 -30.09 12.94 -29.20
C PRO A 12 -28.80 13.30 -29.93
N ASN A 13 -28.61 12.79 -31.14
CA ASN A 13 -27.43 13.10 -31.95
C ASN A 13 -27.28 14.59 -32.24
N SER A 14 -28.39 15.35 -32.32
CA SER A 14 -28.39 16.81 -32.51
C SER A 14 -27.71 17.56 -31.36
N VAL A 15 -27.84 17.03 -30.11
CA VAL A 15 -27.17 17.62 -28.95
C VAL A 15 -25.67 17.35 -29.00
N LEU A 16 -25.26 16.12 -29.35
CA LEU A 16 -23.85 15.75 -29.50
C LEU A 16 -23.18 16.53 -30.68
N ALA A 17 -23.93 16.87 -31.72
CA ALA A 17 -23.41 17.63 -32.86
C ALA A 17 -23.23 19.13 -32.57
N SER A 18 -23.96 19.67 -31.59
CA SER A 18 -24.01 21.09 -31.28
C SER A 18 -23.27 21.52 -30.04
N GLN A 19 -22.84 20.55 -29.19
CA GLN A 19 -22.13 20.81 -27.94
C GLN A 19 -20.74 20.18 -27.94
N ALA A 20 -19.77 20.89 -27.36
CA ALA A 20 -18.47 20.35 -27.12
C ALA A 20 -18.58 19.28 -26.00
N PHE A 21 -17.98 18.10 -26.20
CA PHE A 21 -17.89 17.06 -25.19
C PHE A 21 -16.44 16.58 -25.07
N ALA A 22 -16.05 16.20 -23.87
CA ALA A 22 -14.73 15.64 -23.64
C ALA A 22 -14.75 14.12 -23.93
N ASN A 23 -13.86 13.68 -24.82
CA ASN A 23 -13.62 12.25 -25.04
C ASN A 23 -12.46 11.81 -24.14
N LEU A 24 -12.80 11.20 -23.01
CA LEU A 24 -11.81 10.73 -22.02
C LEU A 24 -11.02 9.47 -22.47
N SER A 25 -11.45 8.84 -23.58
CA SER A 25 -10.78 7.68 -24.17
C SER A 25 -9.76 8.03 -25.25
N ARG A 26 -9.63 9.30 -25.62
CA ARG A 26 -8.69 9.77 -26.65
C ARG A 26 -8.10 11.14 -26.28
N PRO A 27 -6.79 11.40 -26.55
CA PRO A 27 -5.83 10.49 -27.19
C PRO A 27 -5.53 9.26 -26.32
N ALA A 28 -5.04 8.17 -26.94
CA ALA A 28 -4.65 6.94 -26.26
C ALA A 28 -3.38 7.17 -25.40
N GLY A 29 -3.53 7.85 -24.28
CA GLY A 29 -2.47 8.25 -23.38
C GLY A 29 -2.83 8.06 -21.91
N GLY A 30 -3.95 7.39 -21.68
CA GLY A 30 -4.46 7.16 -20.34
C GLY A 30 -5.27 8.34 -19.79
N HIS A 31 -6.18 8.03 -18.93
CA HIS A 31 -6.92 8.99 -18.13
C HIS A 31 -6.16 9.25 -16.83
N THR A 32 -6.16 10.48 -16.34
CA THR A 32 -5.44 10.85 -15.13
C THR A 32 -6.41 11.37 -14.09
N ILE A 33 -6.36 10.79 -12.89
CA ILE A 33 -7.05 11.34 -11.72
C ILE A 33 -6.13 12.27 -10.94
N SER A 34 -6.69 13.29 -10.32
CA SER A 34 -5.99 14.18 -9.41
C SER A 34 -6.53 14.01 -8.01
N VAL A 35 -5.64 13.75 -7.06
CA VAL A 35 -5.96 13.59 -5.64
C VAL A 35 -5.13 14.57 -4.85
N SER A 36 -5.65 15.08 -3.73
CA SER A 36 -4.92 15.92 -2.80
C SER A 36 -4.77 15.22 -1.45
N ALA A 37 -3.66 15.53 -0.77
CA ALA A 37 -3.40 15.06 0.59
C ALA A 37 -2.81 16.21 1.42
N LYS A 38 -3.08 16.19 2.72
CA LYS A 38 -2.54 17.16 3.70
C LYS A 38 -1.71 16.43 4.74
N PHE A 39 -0.55 17.00 5.03
CA PHE A 39 0.36 16.51 6.06
C PHE A 39 0.74 17.63 7.03
N ALA A 40 1.30 17.28 8.17
CA ALA A 40 1.79 18.27 9.11
C ALA A 40 2.98 19.05 8.53
N ALA A 41 3.08 20.33 8.83
CA ALA A 41 4.21 21.16 8.39
C ALA A 41 5.58 20.72 8.95
N THR A 42 5.57 19.83 9.92
CA THR A 42 6.76 19.21 10.53
C THR A 42 7.25 17.96 9.81
N ASP A 43 6.45 17.42 8.90
CA ASP A 43 6.83 16.25 8.11
C ASP A 43 7.71 16.71 6.94
N ALA A 44 8.81 16.01 6.70
CA ALA A 44 9.76 16.37 5.63
C ALA A 44 9.09 16.23 4.26
N PRO A 45 9.07 17.29 3.42
CA PRO A 45 8.37 17.27 2.13
C PRO A 45 8.83 16.15 1.20
N ASP A 46 10.12 15.84 1.17
CA ASP A 46 10.67 14.80 0.30
C ASP A 46 10.19 13.40 0.75
N GLU A 47 10.08 13.15 2.05
CA GLU A 47 9.55 11.90 2.58
C GLU A 47 8.05 11.76 2.25
N VAL A 48 7.28 12.85 2.38
CA VAL A 48 5.86 12.87 2.00
C VAL A 48 5.70 12.62 0.50
N CYS A 49 6.48 13.29 -0.35
CA CYS A 49 6.42 13.07 -1.79
C CYS A 49 6.80 11.64 -2.18
N ALA A 50 7.83 11.07 -1.56
CA ALA A 50 8.24 9.69 -1.80
C ALA A 50 7.15 8.71 -1.41
N LEU A 51 6.53 8.86 -0.24
CA LEU A 51 5.41 8.02 0.21
C LEU A 51 4.22 8.10 -0.74
N LEU A 52 3.81 9.31 -1.12
CA LEU A 52 2.67 9.52 -2.03
C LEU A 52 2.91 8.87 -3.40
N ALA A 53 4.13 9.02 -3.93
CA ALA A 53 4.53 8.40 -5.20
C ALA A 53 4.52 6.87 -5.09
N GLU A 54 5.03 6.32 -3.99
CA GLU A 54 5.04 4.88 -3.74
C GLU A 54 3.62 4.31 -3.66
N VAL A 55 2.74 4.91 -2.86
CA VAL A 55 1.34 4.46 -2.74
C VAL A 55 0.64 4.49 -4.11
N ALA A 56 0.82 5.58 -4.87
CA ALA A 56 0.21 5.72 -6.19
C ALA A 56 0.76 4.71 -7.20
N ALA A 57 2.07 4.42 -7.17
CA ALA A 57 2.72 3.44 -8.06
C ALA A 57 2.26 2.00 -7.80
N ASN A 58 1.70 1.74 -6.62
CA ASN A 58 1.21 0.41 -6.22
C ASN A 58 -0.25 0.14 -6.57
N LEU A 59 -0.98 1.15 -7.04
CA LEU A 59 -2.41 0.99 -7.32
C LEU A 59 -2.65 -0.05 -8.43
N PRO A 60 -3.61 -0.97 -8.24
CA PRO A 60 -3.95 -1.98 -9.25
C PRO A 60 -4.54 -1.37 -10.52
N HIS A 61 -5.05 -0.13 -10.44
CA HIS A 61 -5.67 0.61 -11.54
C HIS A 61 -4.66 1.48 -12.31
N LEU A 62 -3.41 1.55 -11.87
CA LEU A 62 -2.37 2.35 -12.53
C LEU A 62 -2.19 1.90 -13.99
N HIS A 63 -2.07 2.88 -14.89
CA HIS A 63 -1.75 2.60 -16.29
C HIS A 63 -0.36 1.93 -16.38
N PRO A 64 -0.14 0.87 -17.18
CA PRO A 64 1.13 0.15 -17.21
C PRO A 64 2.36 1.01 -17.49
N ASP A 65 2.21 2.00 -18.39
CA ASP A 65 3.26 2.95 -18.75
C ASP A 65 3.15 4.26 -17.97
N GLY A 66 2.17 4.36 -17.07
CA GLY A 66 1.87 5.56 -16.30
C GLY A 66 2.83 5.74 -15.12
N ARG A 67 3.26 6.97 -14.93
CA ARG A 67 4.05 7.36 -13.76
C ARG A 67 3.27 8.39 -12.96
N PRO A 68 2.95 8.13 -11.69
CA PRO A 68 2.37 9.13 -10.82
C PRO A 68 3.30 10.33 -10.66
N VAL A 69 2.73 11.52 -10.62
CA VAL A 69 3.45 12.76 -10.38
C VAL A 69 2.94 13.39 -9.11
N VAL A 70 3.84 13.69 -8.18
CA VAL A 70 3.53 14.35 -6.92
C VAL A 70 4.09 15.77 -6.97
N THR A 71 3.26 16.73 -6.58
CA THR A 71 3.62 18.15 -6.52
C THR A 71 3.29 18.69 -5.13
N ALA A 72 4.28 19.26 -4.46
CA ALA A 72 4.06 20.05 -3.25
C ALA A 72 3.40 21.39 -3.65
N VAL A 73 2.16 21.60 -3.23
CA VAL A 73 1.39 22.83 -3.50
C VAL A 73 1.72 23.88 -2.45
N SER A 74 1.93 23.45 -1.23
CA SER A 74 2.38 24.28 -0.10
C SER A 74 3.21 23.43 0.88
N SER A 75 3.57 23.98 2.03
CA SER A 75 4.28 23.24 3.08
C SER A 75 3.46 22.10 3.70
N THR A 76 2.15 22.07 3.47
CA THR A 76 1.24 21.07 4.05
C THR A 76 0.33 20.40 3.04
N GLU A 77 0.25 20.91 1.81
CA GLU A 77 -0.66 20.40 0.79
C GLU A 77 0.12 19.83 -0.40
N TYR A 78 -0.29 18.66 -0.84
CA TYR A 78 0.31 17.93 -1.94
C TYR A 78 -0.76 17.52 -2.94
N ALA A 79 -0.48 17.66 -4.23
CA ALA A 79 -1.30 17.19 -5.32
C ALA A 79 -0.65 15.97 -5.98
N ILE A 80 -1.45 14.95 -6.25
CA ILE A 80 -1.00 13.71 -6.86
C ILE A 80 -1.78 13.47 -8.13
N SER A 81 -1.08 13.42 -9.27
CA SER A 81 -1.63 13.06 -10.58
C SER A 81 -1.33 11.59 -10.86
N ILE A 82 -2.36 10.78 -10.99
CA ILE A 82 -2.24 9.32 -11.13
C ILE A 82 -2.83 8.90 -12.47
N PRO A 83 -2.02 8.47 -13.44
CA PRO A 83 -2.51 7.90 -14.69
C PRO A 83 -3.17 6.55 -14.43
N ILE A 84 -4.42 6.38 -14.84
CA ILE A 84 -5.17 5.14 -14.66
C ILE A 84 -5.60 4.53 -15.99
N ARG A 85 -5.90 3.23 -15.96
CA ARG A 85 -6.21 2.45 -17.16
C ARG A 85 -7.50 2.86 -17.85
N SER A 86 -8.49 3.25 -17.07
CA SER A 86 -9.82 3.58 -17.58
C SER A 86 -10.50 4.66 -16.73
N PRO A 87 -11.23 5.60 -17.37
CA PRO A 87 -12.08 6.54 -16.63
C PRO A 87 -13.14 5.86 -15.75
N ALA A 88 -13.53 4.63 -16.06
CA ALA A 88 -14.48 3.87 -15.25
C ALA A 88 -13.91 3.51 -13.86
N ASP A 89 -12.59 3.54 -13.71
CA ASP A 89 -11.89 3.20 -12.48
C ASP A 89 -11.67 4.41 -11.55
N ASP A 90 -12.06 5.63 -11.94
CA ASP A 90 -11.78 6.89 -11.21
C ASP A 90 -12.10 6.79 -9.73
N VAL A 91 -13.35 6.49 -9.42
CA VAL A 91 -13.85 6.46 -8.03
C VAL A 91 -13.16 5.36 -7.22
N VAL A 92 -12.95 4.18 -7.83
CA VAL A 92 -12.34 3.04 -7.16
C VAL A 92 -10.85 3.28 -6.95
N ALA A 93 -10.15 3.83 -7.93
CA ALA A 93 -8.74 4.16 -7.85
C ALA A 93 -8.48 5.23 -6.77
N GLN A 94 -9.29 6.30 -6.77
CA GLN A 94 -9.20 7.36 -5.77
C GLN A 94 -9.48 6.83 -4.35
N SER A 95 -10.54 6.03 -4.18
CA SER A 95 -10.88 5.42 -2.88
C SER A 95 -9.78 4.48 -2.41
N THR A 96 -9.20 3.66 -3.30
CA THR A 96 -8.12 2.75 -2.96
C THR A 96 -6.87 3.51 -2.56
N PHE A 97 -6.50 4.57 -3.31
CA PHE A 97 -5.38 5.43 -2.98
C PHE A 97 -5.53 6.03 -1.57
N GLN A 98 -6.67 6.62 -1.25
CA GLN A 98 -6.92 7.25 0.06
C GLN A 98 -6.83 6.24 1.21
N ARG A 99 -7.40 5.04 1.04
CA ARG A 99 -7.32 3.98 2.04
C ARG A 99 -5.88 3.51 2.27
N TRP A 100 -5.14 3.27 1.21
CA TRP A 100 -3.74 2.82 1.32
C TRP A 100 -2.84 3.91 1.87
N LEU A 101 -3.07 5.18 1.48
CA LEU A 101 -2.36 6.32 2.03
C LEU A 101 -2.53 6.42 3.54
N TRP A 102 -3.73 6.15 4.05
CA TRP A 102 -3.99 6.17 5.49
C TRP A 102 -3.10 5.18 6.26
N TYR A 103 -2.93 3.95 5.74
CA TYR A 103 -2.07 2.95 6.36
C TYR A 103 -0.58 3.28 6.15
N ALA A 104 -0.20 3.66 4.95
CA ALA A 104 1.19 3.94 4.60
C ALA A 104 1.76 5.13 5.38
N ALA A 105 1.01 6.23 5.52
CA ALA A 105 1.43 7.39 6.30
C ALA A 105 1.73 7.03 7.76
N ARG A 106 0.87 6.22 8.38
CA ARG A 106 1.08 5.76 9.77
C ARG A 106 2.27 4.82 9.91
N ARG A 107 2.51 3.95 8.94
CA ARG A 107 3.71 3.11 8.92
C ARG A 107 4.98 3.94 8.77
N ALA A 108 4.94 4.99 7.96
CA ALA A 108 6.06 5.92 7.78
C ALA A 108 6.24 6.90 8.96
N GLY A 109 5.30 6.96 9.91
CA GLY A 109 5.33 7.94 11.00
C GLY A 109 5.00 9.36 10.56
N LEU A 110 4.39 9.52 9.36
CA LEU A 110 3.97 10.81 8.82
C LEU A 110 2.54 11.14 9.28
N ARG A 111 2.29 12.42 9.54
CA ARG A 111 1.06 12.91 10.14
C ARG A 111 0.07 13.39 9.08
N LEU A 112 -0.61 12.43 8.46
CA LEU A 112 -1.70 12.70 7.54
C LEU A 112 -2.82 13.46 8.28
N ASP A 113 -3.29 14.56 7.70
CA ASP A 113 -4.25 15.48 8.30
C ASP A 113 -3.80 16.05 9.67
N SER A 114 -2.48 16.13 9.90
CA SER A 114 -1.87 16.57 11.17
C SER A 114 -2.24 15.70 12.38
N ILE A 115 -2.70 14.47 12.16
CA ILE A 115 -3.03 13.52 13.22
C ILE A 115 -1.78 12.70 13.57
N ASP A 116 -1.43 12.74 14.86
CA ASP A 116 -0.41 11.86 15.43
C ASP A 116 -1.08 10.58 15.93
N ASP A 117 -0.74 9.44 15.34
CA ASP A 117 -1.29 8.12 15.73
C ASP A 117 -0.15 7.09 15.75
N ASP A 118 0.45 6.92 16.93
CA ASP A 118 1.39 5.82 17.16
C ASP A 118 0.63 4.51 17.42
N PHE A 119 0.44 3.73 16.35
CA PHE A 119 -0.16 2.40 16.48
C PHE A 119 0.79 1.40 17.16
N SER A 120 2.10 1.61 17.10
CA SER A 120 3.12 0.69 17.64
C SER A 120 3.52 1.00 19.08
N THR A 121 2.55 1.20 19.96
CA THR A 121 2.81 1.44 21.39
C THR A 121 3.59 0.28 22.04
N VAL A 122 4.29 0.58 23.15
CA VAL A 122 5.06 -0.43 23.91
C VAL A 122 4.16 -1.60 24.30
N ASP A 123 2.94 -1.35 24.78
CA ASP A 123 2.00 -2.39 25.19
C ASP A 123 1.63 -3.32 24.01
N ARG A 124 1.37 -2.74 22.83
CA ARG A 124 1.04 -3.53 21.63
C ARG A 124 2.23 -4.35 21.18
N ARG A 125 3.44 -3.78 21.16
CA ARG A 125 4.67 -4.51 20.82
C ARG A 125 4.92 -5.66 21.77
N THR A 126 4.79 -5.43 23.08
CA THR A 126 4.96 -6.47 24.12
C THR A 126 3.93 -7.60 23.94
N LYS A 127 2.65 -7.25 23.71
CA LYS A 127 1.60 -8.24 23.46
C LYS A 127 1.87 -9.04 22.20
N ALA A 128 2.28 -8.39 21.12
CA ALA A 128 2.60 -9.02 19.85
C ALA A 128 3.80 -9.95 19.96
N LEU A 129 4.89 -9.53 20.63
CA LEU A 129 6.05 -10.38 20.90
C LEU A 129 5.67 -11.65 21.65
N ARG A 130 4.83 -11.55 22.69
CA ARG A 130 4.35 -12.73 23.44
C ARG A 130 3.56 -13.70 22.55
N GLN A 131 2.78 -13.16 21.59
CA GLN A 131 2.02 -13.99 20.65
C GLN A 131 2.95 -14.76 19.69
N VAL A 132 4.05 -14.16 19.23
CA VAL A 132 4.99 -14.79 18.29
C VAL A 132 6.15 -15.52 18.97
N ALA A 133 6.32 -15.39 20.28
CA ALA A 133 7.39 -16.03 21.04
C ALA A 133 7.56 -17.55 20.76
N PRO A 134 6.48 -18.34 20.67
CA PRO A 134 6.60 -19.76 20.35
C PRO A 134 7.22 -20.02 18.97
N MET A 135 6.99 -19.12 18.00
CA MET A 135 7.51 -19.23 16.63
C MET A 135 9.01 -18.87 16.60
N LEU A 136 9.40 -17.85 17.37
CA LEU A 136 10.80 -17.43 17.51
C LEU A 136 11.62 -18.36 18.39
N ARG A 137 10.96 -19.27 19.14
CA ARG A 137 11.59 -20.09 20.21
C ARG A 137 12.34 -19.24 21.23
N ALA A 138 11.86 -18.02 21.45
CA ALA A 138 12.48 -17.00 22.28
C ALA A 138 12.08 -17.18 23.75
N SER A 139 13.03 -16.95 24.66
CA SER A 139 12.79 -16.86 26.10
C SER A 139 12.19 -15.49 26.48
N ILE A 140 11.76 -15.33 27.73
CA ILE A 140 11.23 -14.03 28.20
C ILE A 140 12.31 -12.94 28.12
N SER A 141 13.57 -13.26 28.45
CA SER A 141 14.69 -12.32 28.35
C SER A 141 14.94 -11.89 26.90
N ASP A 142 14.87 -12.82 25.94
CA ASP A 142 15.05 -12.53 24.53
C ASP A 142 13.96 -11.58 24.01
N LEU A 143 12.72 -11.72 24.51
CA LEU A 143 11.62 -10.81 24.14
C LEU A 143 11.85 -9.36 24.64
N GLU A 144 12.46 -9.18 25.80
CA GLU A 144 12.80 -7.85 26.32
C GLU A 144 13.90 -7.20 25.47
N GLU A 145 14.89 -7.98 25.02
CA GLU A 145 15.95 -7.52 24.14
C GLU A 145 15.43 -7.18 22.72
N LEU A 146 14.43 -7.90 22.22
CA LEU A 146 13.82 -7.66 20.92
C LEU A 146 12.88 -6.45 20.90
N LEU A 147 12.33 -6.03 22.03
CA LEU A 147 11.30 -4.99 22.11
C LEU A 147 11.65 -3.67 21.42
N PRO A 148 12.90 -3.16 21.45
CA PRO A 148 13.28 -1.95 20.71
C PRO A 148 13.32 -2.13 19.19
N SER A 149 13.56 -3.36 18.72
CA SER A 149 13.77 -3.72 17.30
C SER A 149 12.53 -4.29 16.63
N VAL A 150 11.36 -4.13 17.26
CA VAL A 150 10.10 -4.60 16.71
C VAL A 150 9.10 -3.47 16.55
N ARG A 151 8.23 -3.63 15.55
CA ARG A 151 7.14 -2.70 15.28
C ARG A 151 5.85 -3.43 14.95
N VAL A 152 4.72 -2.96 15.49
CA VAL A 152 3.41 -3.47 15.07
C VAL A 152 2.87 -2.56 13.98
N THR A 153 2.62 -3.12 12.80
CA THR A 153 2.15 -2.36 11.64
C THR A 153 0.85 -2.93 11.08
N ARG A 154 0.12 -2.11 10.34
CA ARG A 154 -1.12 -2.48 9.67
C ARG A 154 -1.03 -2.20 8.19
N TYR A 155 -1.73 -3.06 7.42
CA TYR A 155 -1.91 -2.94 5.99
C TYR A 155 -3.39 -3.00 5.64
N GLY A 156 -3.82 -2.19 4.69
CA GLY A 156 -5.18 -2.21 4.17
C GLY A 156 -5.37 -3.27 3.09
N ASP A 157 -6.63 -3.57 2.79
CA ASP A 157 -7.01 -4.56 1.78
C ASP A 157 -6.36 -4.28 0.42
N GLY A 158 -5.71 -5.30 -0.12
CA GLY A 158 -5.01 -5.27 -1.40
C GLY A 158 -3.62 -4.65 -1.37
N GLU A 159 -3.18 -4.00 -0.28
CA GLU A 159 -1.85 -3.41 -0.19
C GLU A 159 -0.74 -4.44 -0.41
N VAL A 160 0.33 -3.99 -1.07
CA VAL A 160 1.54 -4.80 -1.27
C VAL A 160 2.37 -4.72 0.01
N MET A 161 2.55 -5.86 0.65
CA MET A 161 3.37 -6.00 1.86
C MET A 161 4.82 -6.37 1.52
N GLN A 162 5.04 -7.04 0.40
CA GLN A 162 6.33 -7.49 -0.10
C GLN A 162 6.26 -7.61 -1.61
N ARG A 163 7.31 -7.18 -2.33
CA ARG A 163 7.38 -7.26 -3.78
C ARG A 163 8.36 -8.33 -4.23
N SER A 164 7.99 -9.04 -5.28
CA SER A 164 8.93 -9.93 -5.98
C SER A 164 10.17 -9.17 -6.45
N GLY A 165 11.34 -9.73 -6.23
CA GLY A 165 12.63 -9.14 -6.59
C GLY A 165 13.23 -8.20 -5.55
N GLU A 166 12.52 -7.82 -4.51
CA GLU A 166 13.05 -7.02 -3.40
C GLU A 166 13.67 -7.92 -2.32
N THR A 167 14.73 -7.44 -1.69
CA THR A 167 15.34 -8.08 -0.51
C THR A 167 14.75 -7.45 0.74
N PRO A 168 13.97 -8.18 1.56
CA PRO A 168 13.36 -7.62 2.75
C PRO A 168 14.42 -7.29 3.81
N SER A 169 14.18 -6.24 4.59
CA SER A 169 14.99 -5.86 5.76
C SER A 169 14.38 -6.33 7.08
N VAL A 170 13.13 -6.80 7.05
CA VAL A 170 12.37 -7.25 8.21
C VAL A 170 11.71 -8.59 7.94
N MET A 171 11.47 -9.36 9.00
CA MET A 171 10.49 -10.45 8.99
C MET A 171 9.18 -9.95 9.57
N SER A 172 8.07 -10.28 8.93
CA SER A 172 6.72 -9.86 9.33
C SER A 172 5.91 -11.07 9.75
N PHE A 173 5.58 -11.16 11.04
CA PHE A 173 4.76 -12.21 11.63
C PHE A 173 3.29 -11.79 11.66
N LEU A 174 2.39 -12.61 11.11
CA LEU A 174 0.98 -12.31 11.03
C LEU A 174 0.31 -12.44 12.39
N LEU A 175 -0.15 -11.32 12.93
CA LEU A 175 -0.90 -11.26 14.20
C LEU A 175 -2.40 -11.37 13.97
N LYS A 176 -2.88 -10.84 12.82
CA LYS A 176 -4.29 -10.84 12.44
C LYS A 176 -4.43 -10.63 10.93
N GLY A 177 -5.46 -11.25 10.34
CA GLY A 177 -5.77 -11.09 8.92
C GLY A 177 -5.21 -12.22 8.07
N ARG A 178 -5.12 -11.99 6.77
CA ARG A 178 -4.65 -12.97 5.77
C ARG A 178 -3.76 -12.29 4.75
N VAL A 179 -2.78 -13.03 4.23
CA VAL A 179 -1.86 -12.54 3.19
C VAL A 179 -1.87 -13.52 2.03
N ARG A 180 -2.10 -12.99 0.83
CA ARG A 180 -2.04 -13.78 -0.41
C ARG A 180 -0.67 -13.65 -1.04
N LEU A 181 -0.02 -14.79 -1.25
CA LEU A 181 1.23 -14.88 -2.01
C LEU A 181 0.91 -15.06 -3.49
N VAL A 182 1.57 -14.26 -4.33
CA VAL A 182 1.37 -14.23 -5.77
C VAL A 182 2.74 -14.28 -6.46
N VAL A 183 2.88 -15.13 -7.46
CA VAL A 183 4.06 -15.14 -8.34
C VAL A 183 3.67 -14.67 -9.74
N SER A 184 4.63 -14.07 -10.44
CA SER A 184 4.44 -13.71 -11.84
C SER A 184 4.84 -14.89 -12.72
N GLY A 185 3.91 -15.35 -13.57
CA GLY A 185 4.20 -16.34 -14.61
C GLY A 185 5.06 -15.76 -15.74
N PRO A 186 5.56 -16.60 -16.65
CA PRO A 186 6.38 -16.18 -17.79
C PRO A 186 5.65 -15.20 -18.74
N ASP A 187 4.34 -15.25 -18.77
CA ASP A 187 3.44 -14.38 -19.55
C ASP A 187 3.05 -13.08 -18.80
N GLY A 188 3.62 -12.85 -17.61
CA GLY A 188 3.27 -11.73 -16.74
C GLY A 188 1.96 -11.93 -15.96
N ALA A 189 1.28 -13.07 -16.11
CA ALA A 189 0.08 -13.37 -15.33
C ALA A 189 0.41 -13.52 -13.85
N ARG A 190 -0.42 -12.93 -13.00
CA ARG A 190 -0.30 -13.06 -11.54
C ARG A 190 -1.03 -14.31 -11.07
N VAL A 191 -0.28 -15.29 -10.56
CA VAL A 191 -0.81 -16.57 -10.10
C VAL A 191 -0.75 -16.61 -8.57
N PRO A 192 -1.90 -16.71 -7.88
CA PRO A 192 -1.91 -16.94 -6.44
C PRO A 192 -1.40 -18.35 -6.13
N VAL A 193 -0.39 -18.44 -5.26
CA VAL A 193 0.24 -19.72 -4.90
C VAL A 193 -0.09 -20.18 -3.49
N SER A 194 -0.38 -19.26 -2.58
CA SER A 194 -0.73 -19.58 -1.19
C SER A 194 -1.49 -18.44 -0.53
N THR A 195 -2.16 -18.76 0.57
CA THR A 195 -2.70 -17.79 1.51
C THR A 195 -2.14 -18.11 2.89
N LEU A 196 -1.54 -17.10 3.52
CA LEU A 196 -1.01 -17.15 4.87
C LEU A 196 -2.06 -16.61 5.85
N TYR A 197 -2.03 -17.15 7.05
CA TYR A 197 -2.96 -16.89 8.13
C TYR A 197 -2.25 -16.40 9.39
N GLU A 198 -3.02 -16.08 10.43
CA GLU A 198 -2.48 -15.77 11.75
C GLU A 198 -1.54 -16.88 12.24
N GLY A 199 -0.35 -16.49 12.67
CA GLY A 199 0.73 -17.40 13.05
C GLY A 199 1.72 -17.72 11.93
N ASP A 200 1.43 -17.37 10.68
CA ASP A 200 2.42 -17.46 9.59
C ASP A 200 3.31 -16.21 9.56
N PHE A 201 4.31 -16.21 8.68
CA PHE A 201 5.23 -15.08 8.49
C PHE A 201 5.65 -14.93 7.03
N ILE A 202 6.12 -13.74 6.68
CA ILE A 202 6.77 -13.42 5.41
C ILE A 202 8.12 -12.74 5.65
N GLY A 203 8.94 -12.64 4.61
CA GLY A 203 10.23 -11.96 4.69
C GLY A 203 11.36 -12.84 5.24
N GLN A 204 11.24 -14.17 5.24
CA GLN A 204 12.28 -15.09 5.69
C GLN A 204 13.61 -14.91 4.94
N THR A 205 13.56 -14.48 3.68
CA THR A 205 14.77 -14.19 2.91
C THR A 205 15.53 -12.95 3.41
N ALA A 206 14.99 -12.21 4.37
CA ALA A 206 15.74 -11.16 5.08
C ALA A 206 17.02 -11.74 5.70
N LEU A 207 16.96 -12.94 6.29
CA LEU A 207 18.09 -13.60 6.93
C LEU A 207 19.16 -14.06 5.92
N THR A 208 18.75 -14.49 4.74
CA THR A 208 19.70 -14.92 3.68
C THR A 208 20.11 -13.76 2.77
N ARG A 209 19.49 -12.59 2.93
CA ARG A 209 19.69 -11.39 2.08
C ARG A 209 19.40 -11.66 0.61
N GLU A 210 18.50 -12.59 0.33
CA GLU A 210 18.08 -12.95 -1.02
C GLU A 210 16.79 -12.21 -1.41
N PRO A 211 16.64 -11.87 -2.71
CA PRO A 211 15.39 -11.34 -3.21
C PRO A 211 14.25 -12.35 -3.07
N VAL A 212 13.06 -11.87 -2.73
CA VAL A 212 11.87 -12.72 -2.71
C VAL A 212 11.38 -13.01 -4.11
N THR A 213 10.90 -14.22 -4.35
CA THR A 213 10.42 -14.68 -5.67
C THR A 213 8.95 -14.35 -5.92
N GLY A 214 8.21 -14.01 -4.88
CA GLY A 214 6.77 -13.69 -4.97
C GLY A 214 6.42 -12.40 -4.25
N SER A 215 5.28 -11.83 -4.63
CA SER A 215 4.69 -10.67 -3.94
C SER A 215 3.69 -11.13 -2.90
N ALA A 216 3.60 -10.40 -1.80
CA ALA A 216 2.63 -10.62 -0.72
C ALA A 216 1.63 -9.47 -0.69
N HIS A 217 0.33 -9.80 -0.69
CA HIS A 217 -0.76 -8.83 -0.68
C HIS A 217 -1.68 -9.06 0.51
N ALA A 218 -2.05 -8.00 1.19
CA ALA A 218 -3.03 -8.03 2.27
C ALA A 218 -4.42 -8.45 1.74
N VAL A 219 -5.14 -9.28 2.48
CA VAL A 219 -6.53 -9.67 2.21
C VAL A 219 -7.38 -9.24 3.40
N GLY A 220 -8.13 -8.15 3.22
CA GLY A 220 -8.70 -7.38 4.31
C GLY A 220 -7.63 -6.58 5.03
N GLU A 221 -7.97 -6.06 6.22
CA GLU A 221 -6.95 -5.45 7.10
C GLU A 221 -6.04 -6.53 7.69
N VAL A 222 -4.73 -6.32 7.58
CA VAL A 222 -3.71 -7.21 8.14
C VAL A 222 -2.91 -6.47 9.19
N THR A 223 -2.66 -7.11 10.33
CA THR A 223 -1.76 -6.62 11.37
C THR A 223 -0.58 -7.58 11.50
N VAL A 224 0.63 -7.05 11.48
CA VAL A 224 1.86 -7.83 11.63
C VAL A 224 2.76 -7.26 12.72
N LEU A 225 3.59 -8.13 13.29
CA LEU A 225 4.79 -7.74 14.01
C LEU A 225 5.97 -7.81 13.04
N GLU A 226 6.57 -6.69 12.77
CA GLU A 226 7.83 -6.59 12.03
C GLU A 226 8.99 -6.69 12.99
N VAL A 227 9.95 -7.56 12.68
CA VAL A 227 11.20 -7.74 13.43
C VAL A 227 12.34 -7.42 12.49
N GLU A 228 13.21 -6.51 12.90
CA GLU A 228 14.39 -6.15 12.12
C GLU A 228 15.33 -7.35 11.99
N ARG A 229 15.86 -7.56 10.77
CA ARG A 229 16.80 -8.65 10.49
C ARG A 229 17.95 -8.70 11.50
N ASP A 230 18.59 -7.57 11.78
CA ASP A 230 19.76 -7.47 12.63
C ASP A 230 19.46 -7.89 14.08
N ALA A 231 18.20 -7.85 14.49
CA ALA A 231 17.77 -8.34 15.78
C ALA A 231 17.56 -9.86 15.81
N LEU A 232 17.28 -10.47 14.65
CA LEU A 232 17.10 -11.93 14.52
C LEU A 232 18.43 -12.67 14.29
N GLU A 233 19.50 -11.97 13.90
CA GLU A 233 20.86 -12.52 13.70
C GLU A 233 21.68 -12.59 15.02
N ARG A 234 21.16 -12.07 16.14
CA ARG A 234 21.79 -12.10 17.47
C ARG A 234 21.40 -13.32 18.26
#